data_baa08ddb58e6e8794c8fa7272fe49dd2
#
_entry.id   baa08ddb58e6e8794c8fa7272fe49dd2
#
_cell.length_a   1.000
_cell.length_b   1.000
_cell.length_c   1.000
_cell.angle_alpha   90.00
_cell.angle_beta   90.00
_cell.angle_gamma   90.00
#
_symmetry.space_group_name_H-M   'P 1'
#
loop_
_entity.id
_entity.type
_entity.pdbx_description
1 polymer ?
#
loop_
_entity_poly.entity_id
_entity_poly.type
_entity_poly.pdbx_seq_one_letter_code
_entity_poly.pdbx_strand_id
1 'polypeptide(L)'
;LTGGTGDDTYVFNLGDGMDTIEDTSSLGEGNRIQFRAGIAQGDVTFTRDEAARTLTIQVGSSGADKLLLTNFDPTNANGSLVVETLVFTDGSTMNLADRFVNHAPTVVAPLADQTVPEDAPLSIVVPANTFADQDTNDALTYSASLANGNALPTWLSFNPSIGAFNGTPDDAQVGSLDVKVTATDSGNLSVSDEFSLIVTNVNEAPTVAVSLADQQATEDAVFSFTVPTGTFADVDPGDSLTYSATLADGSALPSWLSFNSATRTFSGTPADGDAGVVNLNVTATDTGNLGVSDLFDLTVTIPNLV
;
A
#
# COMPACT_ATOMS: atom_id res chain seq x y z
N LEU A 1 27.11 -29.64 37.57
CA LEU A 1 27.27 -28.39 38.33
C LEU A 1 25.88 -27.88 38.71
N THR A 2 25.65 -27.55 39.95
CA THR A 2 24.39 -26.97 40.46
C THR A 2 24.71 -25.71 41.23
N GLY A 3 24.10 -24.58 40.88
CA GLY A 3 24.29 -23.30 41.58
C GLY A 3 23.38 -23.14 42.77
N GLY A 4 22.11 -23.48 42.61
CA GLY A 4 21.11 -23.32 43.64
C GLY A 4 20.25 -22.10 43.47
N THR A 5 20.16 -21.22 44.45
CA THR A 5 19.40 -19.95 44.36
C THR A 5 20.35 -18.76 44.37
N GLY A 6 20.10 -17.74 43.56
CA GLY A 6 20.86 -16.52 43.45
C GLY A 6 21.72 -16.48 42.20
N ASP A 7 22.51 -15.42 42.06
CA ASP A 7 23.38 -15.21 40.87
C ASP A 7 24.63 -16.09 40.95
N ASP A 8 24.66 -17.18 40.19
CA ASP A 8 25.75 -18.14 40.14
C ASP A 8 26.74 -17.89 39.00
N THR A 9 27.99 -18.24 39.25
CA THR A 9 29.04 -18.15 38.23
C THR A 9 29.69 -19.51 38.02
N TYR A 10 29.48 -20.07 36.84
CA TYR A 10 30.13 -21.31 36.39
C TYR A 10 31.39 -20.96 35.61
N VAL A 11 32.53 -21.48 36.00
CA VAL A 11 33.83 -21.24 35.36
C VAL A 11 34.18 -22.42 34.47
N PHE A 12 34.48 -22.17 33.19
CA PHE A 12 34.84 -23.20 32.22
C PHE A 12 36.20 -22.87 31.57
N ASN A 13 37.08 -23.87 31.50
CA ASN A 13 38.36 -23.76 30.84
C ASN A 13 38.48 -24.70 29.63
N LEU A 14 39.30 -24.37 28.68
CA LEU A 14 39.65 -25.27 27.59
C LEU A 14 40.34 -26.54 28.18
N GLY A 15 39.79 -27.72 27.83
CA GLY A 15 40.27 -29.00 28.35
C GLY A 15 39.47 -29.55 29.56
N ASP A 16 38.48 -28.86 30.06
CA ASP A 16 37.62 -29.35 31.14
C ASP A 16 36.73 -30.54 30.67
N GLY A 17 36.60 -30.72 29.36
CA GLY A 17 35.81 -31.81 28.79
C GLY A 17 34.31 -31.49 28.74
N MET A 18 33.47 -32.45 29.14
CA MET A 18 32.02 -32.29 29.11
C MET A 18 31.47 -32.07 30.53
N ASP A 19 30.92 -30.88 30.76
CA ASP A 19 30.22 -30.52 31.99
C ASP A 19 28.73 -30.39 31.76
N THR A 20 27.95 -30.75 32.79
CA THR A 20 26.51 -30.51 32.81
C THR A 20 26.17 -29.46 33.87
N ILE A 21 25.42 -28.45 33.47
CA ILE A 21 24.85 -27.44 34.37
C ILE A 21 23.36 -27.78 34.52
N GLU A 22 22.97 -28.03 35.75
CA GLU A 22 21.59 -28.22 36.14
C GLU A 22 21.30 -27.21 37.25
N ASP A 23 20.53 -26.19 36.90
CA ASP A 23 20.17 -25.14 37.82
C ASP A 23 18.66 -24.93 37.86
N THR A 24 18.18 -24.44 38.98
CA THR A 24 16.78 -24.04 39.19
C THR A 24 16.75 -22.51 39.30
N SER A 25 16.97 -21.81 38.21
CA SER A 25 16.91 -20.36 38.24
C SER A 25 15.50 -19.86 38.51
N SER A 26 15.39 -18.86 39.35
CA SER A 26 14.17 -18.09 39.57
C SER A 26 14.16 -16.82 38.70
N LEU A 27 12.98 -16.26 38.44
CA LEU A 27 12.85 -15.04 37.69
C LEU A 27 13.68 -13.91 38.32
N GLY A 28 14.66 -13.36 37.58
CA GLY A 28 15.50 -12.24 38.01
C GLY A 28 16.85 -12.63 38.60
N GLU A 29 17.21 -13.92 38.61
CA GLU A 29 18.58 -14.38 38.85
C GLU A 29 19.43 -14.16 37.60
N GLY A 30 20.73 -13.82 37.78
CA GLY A 30 21.66 -13.47 36.70
C GLY A 30 22.82 -14.48 36.58
N ASN A 31 22.49 -15.78 36.38
CA ASN A 31 23.49 -16.84 36.26
C ASN A 31 24.38 -16.64 35.03
N ARG A 32 25.68 -16.93 35.16
CA ARG A 32 26.64 -16.73 34.07
C ARG A 32 27.66 -17.85 33.94
N ILE A 33 28.09 -18.11 32.70
CA ILE A 33 29.28 -18.91 32.44
C ILE A 33 30.43 -17.96 32.17
N GLN A 34 31.50 -18.09 32.92
CA GLN A 34 32.75 -17.37 32.75
C GLN A 34 33.74 -18.27 32.02
N PHE A 35 34.00 -17.98 30.74
CA PHE A 35 35.03 -18.67 29.99
C PHE A 35 36.43 -18.10 30.36
N ARG A 36 37.41 -19.01 30.48
CA ARG A 36 38.81 -18.65 30.76
C ARG A 36 39.74 -19.17 29.68
N ALA A 37 41.02 -18.69 29.73
CA ALA A 37 42.12 -19.19 28.93
C ALA A 37 41.87 -19.23 27.40
N GLY A 38 41.61 -18.06 26.82
CA GLY A 38 41.66 -17.90 25.35
C GLY A 38 40.39 -18.35 24.63
N ILE A 39 39.26 -18.51 25.34
CA ILE A 39 37.97 -18.76 24.69
C ILE A 39 37.31 -17.44 24.35
N ALA A 40 37.19 -17.17 23.06
CA ALA A 40 36.51 -16.02 22.50
C ALA A 40 35.07 -16.36 22.04
N GLN A 41 34.26 -15.36 21.76
CA GLN A 41 32.88 -15.53 21.32
C GLN A 41 32.76 -16.37 20.02
N GLY A 42 33.73 -16.24 19.12
CA GLY A 42 33.77 -17.01 17.86
C GLY A 42 34.14 -18.49 18.03
N ASP A 43 34.63 -18.89 19.21
CA ASP A 43 35.03 -20.27 19.51
C ASP A 43 33.87 -21.12 20.02
N VAL A 44 32.70 -20.55 20.28
CA VAL A 44 31.53 -21.28 20.82
C VAL A 44 30.47 -21.49 19.74
N THR A 45 29.94 -22.71 19.73
CA THR A 45 28.77 -23.09 18.91
C THR A 45 27.67 -23.66 19.77
N PHE A 46 26.43 -23.51 19.32
CA PHE A 46 25.25 -23.87 20.09
C PHE A 46 24.41 -24.91 19.36
N THR A 47 23.97 -25.93 20.09
CA THR A 47 22.99 -26.92 19.61
C THR A 47 21.87 -27.04 20.64
N ARG A 48 20.66 -26.73 20.24
CA ARG A 48 19.46 -26.82 21.07
C ARG A 48 18.67 -28.09 20.76
N ASP A 49 18.25 -28.80 21.78
CA ASP A 49 17.26 -29.87 21.69
C ASP A 49 15.99 -29.42 22.43
N GLU A 50 14.96 -29.09 21.67
CA GLU A 50 13.69 -28.60 22.24
C GLU A 50 12.94 -29.70 22.98
N ALA A 51 12.96 -30.93 22.49
CA ALA A 51 12.25 -32.06 23.10
C ALA A 51 12.89 -32.45 24.45
N ALA A 52 14.22 -32.42 24.50
CA ALA A 52 14.96 -32.68 25.72
C ALA A 52 15.10 -31.46 26.65
N ARG A 53 14.73 -30.26 26.14
CA ARG A 53 14.93 -28.97 26.84
C ARG A 53 16.39 -28.77 27.27
N THR A 54 17.31 -28.96 26.33
CA THR A 54 18.74 -28.81 26.60
C THR A 54 19.38 -27.85 25.61
N LEU A 55 20.42 -27.13 26.05
CA LEU A 55 21.33 -26.38 25.23
C LEU A 55 22.74 -26.94 25.40
N THR A 56 23.35 -27.37 24.33
CA THR A 56 24.76 -27.74 24.28
C THR A 56 25.58 -26.57 23.76
N ILE A 57 26.52 -26.09 24.57
CA ILE A 57 27.53 -25.10 24.15
C ILE A 57 28.82 -25.87 23.90
N GLN A 58 29.23 -25.97 22.64
CA GLN A 58 30.50 -26.60 22.29
C GLN A 58 31.58 -25.53 22.17
N VAL A 59 32.74 -25.75 22.77
CA VAL A 59 33.89 -24.85 22.76
C VAL A 59 34.99 -25.43 21.88
N GLY A 60 35.42 -24.60 20.89
CA GLY A 60 36.39 -25.01 19.91
C GLY A 60 35.88 -26.03 18.89
N SER A 61 36.75 -26.40 17.94
CA SER A 61 36.42 -27.30 16.84
C SER A 61 36.58 -28.78 17.14
N SER A 62 37.24 -29.15 18.23
CA SER A 62 37.54 -30.56 18.58
C SER A 62 36.30 -31.34 19.01
N GLY A 63 35.25 -30.65 19.52
CA GLY A 63 34.06 -31.27 20.07
C GLY A 63 34.28 -31.97 21.42
N ALA A 64 35.46 -31.84 22.01
CA ALA A 64 35.80 -32.46 23.31
C ALA A 64 35.26 -31.65 24.49
N ASP A 65 35.33 -30.31 24.36
CA ASP A 65 34.90 -29.38 25.40
C ASP A 65 33.47 -28.91 25.14
N LYS A 66 32.58 -29.26 26.10
CA LYS A 66 31.14 -28.98 25.98
C LYS A 66 30.53 -28.64 27.33
N LEU A 67 29.56 -27.75 27.32
CA LEU A 67 28.65 -27.49 28.41
C LEU A 67 27.26 -27.90 27.99
N LEU A 68 26.62 -28.76 28.78
CA LEU A 68 25.22 -29.13 28.60
C LEU A 68 24.38 -28.43 29.66
N LEU A 69 23.55 -27.51 29.26
CA LEU A 69 22.54 -26.89 30.12
C LEU A 69 21.27 -27.72 30.05
N THR A 70 20.79 -28.24 31.15
CA THR A 70 19.53 -28.98 31.28
C THR A 70 18.42 -28.04 31.76
N ASN A 71 17.19 -28.36 31.43
CA ASN A 71 16.01 -27.51 31.68
C ASN A 71 16.05 -26.14 30.95
N PHE A 72 16.87 -26.01 29.92
CA PHE A 72 16.96 -24.78 29.12
C PHE A 72 15.69 -24.57 28.31
N ASP A 73 15.00 -23.45 28.55
CA ASP A 73 13.78 -23.09 27.86
C ASP A 73 13.73 -21.57 27.63
N PRO A 74 14.17 -21.08 26.47
CA PRO A 74 14.16 -19.64 26.15
C PRO A 74 12.76 -19.10 25.94
N THR A 75 11.76 -19.95 25.73
CA THR A 75 10.35 -19.53 25.55
C THR A 75 9.58 -19.55 26.86
N ASN A 76 10.22 -19.93 27.96
CA ASN A 76 9.56 -20.09 29.23
C ASN A 76 9.10 -18.74 29.80
N ALA A 77 7.80 -18.60 29.94
CA ALA A 77 7.19 -17.49 30.69
C ALA A 77 7.68 -17.35 32.15
N ASN A 78 8.34 -18.37 32.67
CA ASN A 78 8.93 -18.40 34.02
C ASN A 78 10.43 -18.10 34.07
N GLY A 79 11.04 -17.75 32.91
CA GLY A 79 12.40 -17.20 32.86
C GLY A 79 13.54 -18.15 33.15
N SER A 80 13.40 -19.48 32.89
CA SER A 80 14.47 -20.38 33.18
C SER A 80 15.39 -20.62 31.98
N LEU A 81 16.29 -19.68 31.75
CA LEU A 81 17.41 -19.86 30.84
C LEU A 81 18.51 -20.74 31.47
N VAL A 82 18.44 -21.05 32.77
CA VAL A 82 19.47 -21.74 33.56
C VAL A 82 20.74 -20.89 33.69
N VAL A 83 21.17 -20.29 32.60
CA VAL A 83 22.27 -19.33 32.48
C VAL A 83 21.84 -18.19 31.52
N GLU A 84 21.94 -16.95 31.95
CA GLU A 84 21.56 -15.77 31.17
C GLU A 84 22.73 -15.21 30.36
N THR A 85 23.95 -15.30 30.90
CA THR A 85 25.07 -14.59 30.29
C THR A 85 26.33 -15.46 30.12
N LEU A 86 26.91 -15.41 28.94
CA LEU A 86 28.25 -15.90 28.68
C LEU A 86 29.24 -14.74 28.78
N VAL A 87 30.34 -14.91 29.52
CA VAL A 87 31.40 -13.91 29.65
C VAL A 87 32.68 -14.50 29.10
N PHE A 88 33.27 -13.83 28.10
CA PHE A 88 34.46 -14.30 27.40
C PHE A 88 35.75 -13.67 27.93
N THR A 89 36.90 -14.21 27.51
CA THR A 89 38.22 -13.83 28.03
C THR A 89 38.59 -12.39 27.72
N ASP A 90 38.09 -11.82 26.65
CA ASP A 90 38.33 -10.44 26.25
C ASP A 90 37.42 -9.43 26.99
N GLY A 91 36.57 -9.93 27.88
CA GLY A 91 35.56 -9.13 28.59
C GLY A 91 34.25 -8.91 27.82
N SER A 92 34.14 -9.42 26.61
CA SER A 92 32.86 -9.39 25.89
C SER A 92 31.85 -10.33 26.55
N THR A 93 30.56 -10.02 26.37
CA THR A 93 29.45 -10.79 26.91
C THR A 93 28.47 -11.16 25.82
N MET A 94 27.79 -12.30 25.99
CA MET A 94 26.66 -12.72 25.17
C MET A 94 25.50 -13.06 26.10
N ASN A 95 24.37 -12.40 25.91
CA ASN A 95 23.14 -12.76 26.59
C ASN A 95 22.45 -13.91 25.81
N LEU A 96 22.13 -14.99 26.48
CA LEU A 96 21.47 -16.15 25.87
C LEU A 96 20.01 -15.86 25.52
N ALA A 97 19.35 -14.96 26.25
CA ALA A 97 18.00 -14.54 25.89
C ALA A 97 17.99 -13.87 24.51
N ASP A 98 18.89 -12.93 24.27
CA ASP A 98 19.01 -12.22 22.97
C ASP A 98 19.34 -13.17 21.80
N ARG A 99 19.85 -14.39 22.11
CA ARG A 99 20.19 -15.36 21.08
C ARG A 99 19.09 -16.39 20.80
N PHE A 100 18.25 -16.67 21.76
CA PHE A 100 17.30 -17.78 21.68
C PHE A 100 15.84 -17.39 21.95
N VAL A 101 15.60 -16.25 22.56
CA VAL A 101 14.24 -15.69 22.68
C VAL A 101 13.90 -15.00 21.37
N ASN A 102 12.76 -15.37 20.81
CA ASN A 102 12.24 -14.69 19.62
C ASN A 102 11.67 -13.33 20.00
N HIS A 103 12.17 -12.28 19.38
CA HIS A 103 11.68 -10.92 19.51
C HIS A 103 10.85 -10.53 18.29
N ALA A 104 9.88 -9.67 18.50
CA ALA A 104 9.09 -9.16 17.38
C ALA A 104 9.92 -8.20 16.51
N PRO A 105 9.71 -8.19 15.21
CA PRO A 105 10.30 -7.18 14.33
C PRO A 105 9.86 -5.78 14.74
N THR A 106 10.61 -4.77 14.34
CA THR A 106 10.39 -3.37 14.65
C THR A 106 10.32 -2.52 13.39
N VAL A 107 9.55 -1.41 13.42
CA VAL A 107 9.59 -0.40 12.37
C VAL A 107 10.80 0.50 12.60
N VAL A 108 11.75 0.50 11.67
CA VAL A 108 12.99 1.30 11.74
C VAL A 108 12.85 2.59 10.94
N ALA A 109 12.27 2.51 9.75
CA ALA A 109 12.01 3.65 8.89
C ALA A 109 10.55 3.59 8.40
N PRO A 110 9.65 4.42 8.97
CA PRO A 110 8.24 4.42 8.59
C PRO A 110 8.05 4.65 7.08
N LEU A 111 7.02 4.01 6.54
CA LEU A 111 6.60 4.18 5.15
C LEU A 111 6.12 5.61 4.92
N ALA A 112 6.56 6.21 3.83
CA ALA A 112 6.07 7.52 3.41
C ALA A 112 4.81 7.37 2.56
N ASP A 113 3.91 8.35 2.67
CA ASP A 113 2.75 8.46 1.80
C ASP A 113 3.16 8.54 0.34
N GLN A 114 2.33 7.96 -0.53
CA GLN A 114 2.57 7.89 -1.97
C GLN A 114 1.46 8.61 -2.72
N THR A 115 1.83 9.25 -3.83
CA THR A 115 0.88 9.88 -4.74
C THR A 115 1.09 9.30 -6.14
N VAL A 116 0.02 8.85 -6.77
CA VAL A 116 0.03 8.28 -8.12
C VAL A 116 -1.12 8.87 -8.93
N PRO A 117 -0.94 9.15 -10.21
CA PRO A 117 -2.07 9.50 -11.06
C PRO A 117 -2.92 8.26 -11.35
N GLU A 118 -4.21 8.45 -11.61
CA GLU A 118 -5.01 7.39 -12.23
C GLU A 118 -4.55 7.12 -13.66
N ASP A 119 -5.07 6.07 -14.29
CA ASP A 119 -4.77 5.59 -15.63
C ASP A 119 -3.29 5.29 -15.91
N ALA A 120 -2.44 5.40 -14.89
CA ALA A 120 -1.03 5.06 -14.97
C ALA A 120 -0.68 3.82 -14.14
N PRO A 121 0.17 2.92 -14.67
CA PRO A 121 0.64 1.78 -13.89
C PRO A 121 1.51 2.27 -12.72
N LEU A 122 1.17 1.85 -11.51
CA LEU A 122 1.98 2.08 -10.32
C LEU A 122 2.84 0.86 -9.99
N SER A 123 4.04 1.12 -9.43
CA SER A 123 4.89 0.12 -8.81
C SER A 123 5.58 0.75 -7.60
N ILE A 124 5.17 0.33 -6.40
CA ILE A 124 5.70 0.84 -5.12
C ILE A 124 6.36 -0.33 -4.40
N VAL A 125 7.63 -0.16 -4.02
CA VAL A 125 8.37 -1.18 -3.28
C VAL A 125 8.56 -0.71 -1.85
N VAL A 126 8.22 -1.57 -0.88
CA VAL A 126 8.53 -1.37 0.54
C VAL A 126 10.05 -1.30 0.68
N PRO A 127 10.62 -0.20 1.21
CA PRO A 127 12.06 -0.08 1.39
C PRO A 127 12.60 -1.20 2.28
N ALA A 128 13.74 -1.76 1.91
CA ALA A 128 14.33 -2.89 2.63
C ALA A 128 14.71 -2.60 4.10
N ASN A 129 14.80 -1.32 4.46
CA ASN A 129 15.10 -0.86 5.81
C ASN A 129 13.87 -0.41 6.61
N THR A 130 12.66 -0.64 6.10
CA THR A 130 11.42 -0.28 6.81
C THR A 130 11.28 -1.08 8.09
N PHE A 131 11.53 -2.39 8.01
CA PHE A 131 11.40 -3.31 9.13
C PHE A 131 12.75 -3.96 9.42
N ALA A 132 13.03 -4.20 10.69
CA ALA A 132 14.22 -4.93 11.12
C ALA A 132 13.86 -5.84 12.30
N ASP A 133 14.56 -6.97 12.35
CA ASP A 133 14.54 -7.88 13.46
C ASP A 133 15.90 -7.93 14.16
N GLN A 134 15.92 -8.02 15.48
CA GLN A 134 17.16 -8.15 16.22
C GLN A 134 17.67 -9.58 16.26
N ASP A 135 16.82 -10.57 15.92
CA ASP A 135 17.19 -11.98 15.95
C ASP A 135 18.01 -12.32 14.72
N THR A 136 19.24 -12.77 14.96
CA THR A 136 20.19 -13.08 13.87
C THR A 136 19.69 -14.25 13.01
N ASN A 137 19.61 -14.02 11.68
CA ASN A 137 19.13 -14.94 10.65
C ASN A 137 17.60 -15.13 10.60
N ASP A 138 16.83 -14.29 11.27
CA ASP A 138 15.40 -14.28 11.08
C ASP A 138 15.04 -13.63 9.73
N ALA A 139 14.21 -14.33 8.97
CA ALA A 139 13.74 -13.86 7.68
C ALA A 139 12.31 -13.32 7.84
N LEU A 140 12.14 -12.03 7.56
CA LEU A 140 10.83 -11.42 7.59
C LEU A 140 10.01 -11.81 6.36
N THR A 141 8.76 -12.16 6.61
CA THR A 141 7.73 -12.33 5.58
C THR A 141 6.78 -11.16 5.60
N TYR A 142 6.26 -10.76 4.42
CA TYR A 142 5.44 -9.57 4.29
C TYR A 142 4.01 -9.91 3.86
N SER A 143 3.07 -9.15 4.37
CA SER A 143 1.69 -9.12 3.88
C SER A 143 1.16 -7.70 3.83
N ALA A 144 0.10 -7.46 3.06
CA ALA A 144 -0.54 -6.16 2.96
C ALA A 144 -2.06 -6.27 3.01
N SER A 145 -2.69 -5.27 3.60
CA SER A 145 -4.14 -5.09 3.69
C SER A 145 -4.47 -3.60 3.70
N LEU A 146 -5.74 -3.25 3.74
CA LEU A 146 -6.15 -1.90 4.13
C LEU A 146 -5.91 -1.69 5.64
N ALA A 147 -5.76 -0.44 6.08
CA ALA A 147 -5.58 -0.09 7.49
C ALA A 147 -6.70 -0.61 8.39
N ASN A 148 -7.94 -0.69 7.87
CA ASN A 148 -9.10 -1.25 8.57
C ASN A 148 -9.11 -2.80 8.63
N GLY A 149 -8.09 -3.46 8.07
CA GLY A 149 -7.96 -4.93 8.04
C GLY A 149 -8.64 -5.62 6.87
N ASN A 150 -9.35 -4.91 6.01
CA ASN A 150 -9.93 -5.49 4.79
C ASN A 150 -8.84 -5.84 3.77
N ALA A 151 -9.16 -6.72 2.82
CA ALA A 151 -8.30 -7.01 1.68
C ALA A 151 -8.06 -5.76 0.82
N LEU A 152 -6.91 -5.71 0.13
CA LEU A 152 -6.64 -4.69 -0.89
C LEU A 152 -7.73 -4.74 -1.98
N PRO A 153 -8.09 -3.59 -2.58
CA PRO A 153 -9.02 -3.56 -3.71
C PRO A 153 -8.45 -4.32 -4.92
N THR A 154 -9.32 -4.77 -5.81
CA THR A 154 -8.94 -5.66 -6.92
C THR A 154 -7.95 -5.06 -7.91
N TRP A 155 -7.88 -3.75 -8.01
CA TRP A 155 -6.94 -3.04 -8.87
C TRP A 155 -5.52 -2.95 -8.28
N LEU A 156 -5.36 -3.15 -6.94
CA LEU A 156 -4.09 -3.06 -6.23
C LEU A 156 -3.67 -4.44 -5.72
N SER A 157 -2.55 -4.94 -6.19
CA SER A 157 -1.96 -6.21 -5.76
C SER A 157 -0.67 -6.01 -4.98
N PHE A 158 -0.36 -6.95 -4.07
CA PHE A 158 0.90 -6.97 -3.33
C PHE A 158 1.63 -8.29 -3.56
N ASN A 159 2.92 -8.19 -3.92
CA ASN A 159 3.80 -9.35 -4.02
C ASN A 159 4.66 -9.47 -2.75
N PRO A 160 4.39 -10.44 -1.87
CA PRO A 160 5.10 -10.57 -0.59
C PRO A 160 6.58 -10.95 -0.74
N SER A 161 6.97 -11.60 -1.85
CA SER A 161 8.37 -12.05 -2.04
C SER A 161 9.34 -10.91 -2.31
N ILE A 162 8.86 -9.80 -2.86
CA ILE A 162 9.66 -8.63 -3.21
C ILE A 162 9.16 -7.36 -2.52
N GLY A 163 8.11 -7.45 -1.69
CA GLY A 163 7.51 -6.32 -0.99
C GLY A 163 6.95 -5.24 -1.93
N ALA A 164 6.38 -5.62 -3.08
CA ALA A 164 5.97 -4.67 -4.11
C ALA A 164 4.45 -4.61 -4.31
N PHE A 165 3.92 -3.41 -4.34
CA PHE A 165 2.57 -3.10 -4.81
C PHE A 165 2.59 -2.82 -6.31
N ASN A 166 1.59 -3.34 -7.03
CA ASN A 166 1.38 -3.08 -8.45
C ASN A 166 -0.12 -2.92 -8.72
N GLY A 167 -0.45 -2.03 -9.63
CA GLY A 167 -1.84 -1.77 -10.02
C GLY A 167 -1.94 -0.67 -11.05
N THR A 168 -3.17 -0.40 -11.50
CA THR A 168 -3.53 0.76 -12.32
C THR A 168 -4.90 1.22 -11.81
N PRO A 169 -4.96 2.31 -11.04
CA PRO A 169 -6.24 2.89 -10.63
C PRO A 169 -6.91 3.57 -11.84
N ASP A 170 -8.23 3.66 -11.83
CA ASP A 170 -9.04 4.41 -12.78
C ASP A 170 -9.79 5.56 -12.05
N ASP A 171 -10.62 6.34 -12.76
CA ASP A 171 -11.38 7.47 -12.22
C ASP A 171 -12.14 7.14 -10.92
N ALA A 172 -12.66 5.92 -10.80
CA ALA A 172 -13.42 5.50 -9.63
C ALA A 172 -12.56 5.33 -8.36
N GLN A 173 -11.23 5.34 -8.51
CA GLN A 173 -10.27 5.23 -7.42
C GLN A 173 -9.63 6.55 -7.02
N VAL A 174 -9.95 7.65 -7.67
CA VAL A 174 -9.48 8.99 -7.26
C VAL A 174 -9.82 9.26 -5.81
N GLY A 175 -8.79 9.60 -5.02
CA GLY A 175 -8.92 9.81 -3.58
C GLY A 175 -7.79 9.19 -2.77
N SER A 176 -8.02 8.93 -1.49
CA SER A 176 -7.03 8.39 -0.56
C SER A 176 -7.39 6.99 -0.08
N LEU A 177 -6.40 6.11 -0.03
CA LEU A 177 -6.48 4.75 0.44
C LEU A 177 -5.39 4.50 1.49
N ASP A 178 -5.78 4.16 2.73
CA ASP A 178 -4.83 3.85 3.78
C ASP A 178 -4.45 2.36 3.72
N VAL A 179 -3.18 2.11 3.46
CA VAL A 179 -2.60 0.78 3.26
C VAL A 179 -1.71 0.43 4.45
N LYS A 180 -1.82 -0.82 4.91
CA LYS A 180 -1.03 -1.39 5.99
C LYS A 180 -0.14 -2.51 5.45
N VAL A 181 1.15 -2.45 5.78
CA VAL A 181 2.12 -3.52 5.55
C VAL A 181 2.48 -4.16 6.88
N THR A 182 2.46 -5.48 6.94
CA THR A 182 2.82 -6.26 8.12
C THR A 182 4.05 -7.10 7.80
N ALA A 183 5.07 -6.98 8.64
CA ALA A 183 6.24 -7.84 8.66
C ALA A 183 6.08 -8.87 9.77
N THR A 184 6.31 -10.14 9.47
CA THR A 184 6.21 -11.27 10.41
C THR A 184 7.51 -12.06 10.36
N ASP A 185 8.05 -12.36 11.55
CA ASP A 185 9.25 -13.17 11.73
C ASP A 185 8.97 -14.69 11.62
N SER A 186 10.02 -15.50 11.76
CA SER A 186 9.91 -16.97 11.71
C SER A 186 9.20 -17.57 12.94
N GLY A 187 9.16 -16.83 14.07
CA GLY A 187 8.45 -17.20 15.30
C GLY A 187 6.98 -16.76 15.32
N ASN A 188 6.48 -16.14 14.25
CA ASN A 188 5.12 -15.60 14.09
C ASN A 188 4.81 -14.36 14.97
N LEU A 189 5.82 -13.62 15.42
CA LEU A 189 5.62 -12.29 15.95
C LEU A 189 5.61 -11.29 14.78
N SER A 190 4.88 -10.18 14.93
CA SER A 190 4.71 -9.23 13.82
C SER A 190 4.63 -7.78 14.25
N VAL A 191 4.96 -6.89 13.32
CA VAL A 191 4.77 -5.45 13.42
C VAL A 191 4.16 -4.94 12.12
N SER A 192 3.41 -3.86 12.18
CA SER A 192 2.82 -3.23 11.00
C SER A 192 3.16 -1.76 10.93
N ASP A 193 3.19 -1.24 9.71
CA ASP A 193 3.28 0.17 9.40
C ASP A 193 2.26 0.55 8.34
N GLU A 194 1.80 1.80 8.34
CA GLU A 194 0.72 2.28 7.48
C GLU A 194 1.18 3.49 6.68
N PHE A 195 0.67 3.63 5.46
CA PHE A 195 0.87 4.80 4.62
C PHE A 195 -0.39 5.10 3.82
N SER A 196 -0.58 6.37 3.45
CA SER A 196 -1.65 6.79 2.55
C SER A 196 -1.20 6.69 1.09
N LEU A 197 -1.97 5.99 0.27
CA LEU A 197 -1.85 5.99 -1.19
C LEU A 197 -2.90 6.95 -1.75
N ILE A 198 -2.44 8.08 -2.30
CA ILE A 198 -3.29 9.12 -2.88
C ILE A 198 -3.32 8.94 -4.40
N VAL A 199 -4.50 8.65 -4.94
CA VAL A 199 -4.75 8.63 -6.38
C VAL A 199 -5.25 10.01 -6.80
N THR A 200 -4.51 10.66 -7.70
CA THR A 200 -4.84 11.98 -8.21
C THR A 200 -5.55 11.88 -9.56
N ASN A 201 -6.53 12.73 -9.75
CA ASN A 201 -7.24 12.87 -11.02
C ASN A 201 -6.30 13.33 -12.14
N VAL A 202 -6.50 12.77 -13.31
CA VAL A 202 -5.93 13.20 -14.60
C VAL A 202 -7.12 13.67 -15.42
N ASN A 203 -7.11 14.90 -15.94
CA ASN A 203 -8.26 15.43 -16.66
C ASN A 203 -8.42 14.75 -18.03
N GLU A 204 -9.56 14.10 -18.24
CA GLU A 204 -10.03 13.53 -19.51
C GLU A 204 -11.01 14.48 -20.20
N ALA A 205 -11.17 14.30 -21.49
CA ALA A 205 -12.16 15.06 -22.25
C ALA A 205 -13.58 14.49 -22.04
N PRO A 206 -14.62 15.34 -21.98
CA PRO A 206 -15.98 14.85 -21.96
C PRO A 206 -16.32 14.00 -23.19
N THR A 207 -17.33 13.17 -23.09
CA THR A 207 -17.78 12.27 -24.15
C THR A 207 -19.22 12.58 -24.56
N VAL A 208 -19.59 12.24 -25.82
CA VAL A 208 -20.99 12.23 -26.26
C VAL A 208 -21.62 10.91 -25.78
N ALA A 209 -22.37 10.97 -24.70
CA ALA A 209 -23.05 9.81 -24.15
C ALA A 209 -24.32 9.42 -24.91
N VAL A 210 -25.07 10.42 -25.42
CA VAL A 210 -26.25 10.25 -26.27
C VAL A 210 -26.25 11.33 -27.31
N SER A 211 -26.15 10.95 -28.60
CA SER A 211 -26.16 11.92 -29.71
C SER A 211 -27.47 12.69 -29.78
N LEU A 212 -27.35 13.96 -30.18
CA LEU A 212 -28.48 14.84 -30.43
C LEU A 212 -29.29 14.36 -31.64
N ALA A 213 -30.62 14.36 -31.50
CA ALA A 213 -31.51 14.08 -32.60
C ALA A 213 -31.76 15.36 -33.42
N ASP A 214 -31.96 15.20 -34.73
CA ASP A 214 -32.35 16.30 -35.63
C ASP A 214 -33.66 16.95 -35.17
N GLN A 215 -33.75 18.26 -35.40
CA GLN A 215 -34.84 19.10 -34.99
C GLN A 215 -35.56 19.73 -36.20
N GLN A 216 -36.79 20.21 -35.99
CA GLN A 216 -37.57 20.89 -36.98
C GLN A 216 -38.08 22.23 -36.44
N ALA A 217 -38.03 23.24 -37.29
CA ALA A 217 -38.63 24.56 -37.08
C ALA A 217 -39.53 24.91 -38.25
N THR A 218 -40.39 25.89 -38.09
CA THR A 218 -41.23 26.42 -39.17
C THR A 218 -41.02 27.93 -39.26
N GLU A 219 -40.91 28.51 -40.48
CA GLU A 219 -40.84 29.95 -40.67
C GLU A 219 -42.02 30.65 -39.96
N ASP A 220 -41.77 31.83 -39.41
CA ASP A 220 -42.68 32.67 -38.62
C ASP A 220 -43.18 32.06 -37.30
N ALA A 221 -42.68 30.88 -36.92
CA ALA A 221 -43.06 30.24 -35.65
C ALA A 221 -41.86 30.28 -34.67
N VAL A 222 -42.19 30.42 -33.38
CA VAL A 222 -41.18 30.35 -32.31
C VAL A 222 -40.62 28.95 -32.23
N PHE A 223 -39.31 28.82 -32.33
CA PHE A 223 -38.56 27.58 -32.10
C PHE A 223 -37.89 27.63 -30.74
N SER A 224 -37.91 26.51 -30.04
CA SER A 224 -37.14 26.31 -28.79
C SER A 224 -36.74 24.85 -28.67
N PHE A 225 -35.45 24.59 -28.44
CA PHE A 225 -34.90 23.26 -28.20
C PHE A 225 -33.85 23.33 -27.10
N THR A 226 -34.03 22.53 -26.07
CA THR A 226 -33.06 22.40 -24.96
C THR A 226 -32.27 21.10 -25.16
N VAL A 227 -30.93 21.21 -25.19
CA VAL A 227 -30.02 20.05 -25.21
C VAL A 227 -30.30 19.21 -23.97
N PRO A 228 -30.67 17.91 -24.12
CA PRO A 228 -31.02 17.06 -23.02
C PRO A 228 -29.89 16.92 -21.98
N THR A 229 -30.25 16.76 -20.73
CA THR A 229 -29.30 16.33 -19.68
C THR A 229 -28.81 14.92 -20.01
N GLY A 230 -27.51 14.70 -19.95
CA GLY A 230 -26.93 13.38 -20.27
C GLY A 230 -26.56 13.21 -21.76
N THR A 231 -26.70 14.25 -22.60
CA THR A 231 -26.13 14.26 -23.96
C THR A 231 -24.59 14.13 -23.88
N PHE A 232 -23.99 14.87 -22.96
CA PHE A 232 -22.55 14.83 -22.70
C PHE A 232 -22.31 14.35 -21.29
N ALA A 233 -21.23 13.59 -21.10
CA ALA A 233 -20.79 13.06 -19.80
C ALA A 233 -19.27 13.23 -19.68
N ASP A 234 -18.84 13.45 -18.45
CA ASP A 234 -17.45 13.46 -18.05
C ASP A 234 -17.19 12.39 -17.01
N VAL A 235 -16.00 11.76 -17.04
CA VAL A 235 -15.60 10.72 -16.10
C VAL A 235 -14.92 11.31 -14.87
N ASP A 236 -14.39 12.55 -14.99
CA ASP A 236 -13.67 13.21 -13.92
C ASP A 236 -14.53 13.50 -12.71
N PRO A 237 -14.16 13.04 -11.51
CA PRO A 237 -14.92 13.29 -10.30
C PRO A 237 -15.01 14.79 -9.97
N GLY A 238 -16.23 15.33 -10.01
CA GLY A 238 -16.50 16.73 -9.63
C GLY A 238 -16.44 17.74 -10.75
N ASP A 239 -16.20 17.30 -11.98
CA ASP A 239 -16.19 18.20 -13.15
C ASP A 239 -17.57 18.71 -13.50
N SER A 240 -17.58 19.90 -14.07
CA SER A 240 -18.77 20.57 -14.58
C SER A 240 -18.58 21.03 -16.01
N LEU A 241 -19.55 20.71 -16.88
CA LEU A 241 -19.50 21.05 -18.29
C LEU A 241 -20.06 22.45 -18.56
N THR A 242 -19.35 23.21 -19.36
CA THR A 242 -19.81 24.44 -19.97
C THR A 242 -20.18 24.20 -21.46
N TYR A 243 -21.11 24.97 -22.00
CA TYR A 243 -21.67 24.70 -23.30
C TYR A 243 -21.56 25.90 -24.24
N SER A 244 -21.29 25.63 -25.51
CA SER A 244 -21.34 26.61 -26.58
C SER A 244 -22.00 26.01 -27.85
N ALA A 245 -22.44 26.84 -28.74
CA ALA A 245 -23.00 26.39 -30.01
C ALA A 245 -22.53 27.28 -31.19
N THR A 246 -22.27 26.62 -32.30
CA THR A 246 -21.89 27.25 -33.58
C THR A 246 -22.60 26.52 -34.74
N LEU A 247 -22.40 26.98 -35.97
CA LEU A 247 -22.63 26.14 -37.13
C LEU A 247 -21.58 25.03 -37.23
N ALA A 248 -21.84 23.99 -37.98
CA ALA A 248 -20.95 22.86 -38.17
C ALA A 248 -19.57 23.25 -38.75
N ASP A 249 -19.49 24.37 -39.50
CA ASP A 249 -18.24 24.93 -40.02
C ASP A 249 -17.49 25.83 -39.03
N GLY A 250 -18.00 25.96 -37.79
CA GLY A 250 -17.44 26.80 -36.73
C GLY A 250 -17.87 28.27 -36.79
N SER A 251 -18.64 28.68 -37.77
CA SER A 251 -19.17 30.06 -37.89
C SER A 251 -20.28 30.31 -36.85
N ALA A 252 -20.61 31.59 -36.64
CA ALA A 252 -21.68 32.00 -35.73
C ALA A 252 -23.05 31.49 -36.21
N LEU A 253 -23.96 31.27 -35.24
CA LEU A 253 -25.35 30.94 -35.51
C LEU A 253 -26.03 32.00 -36.38
N PRO A 254 -27.03 31.66 -37.20
CA PRO A 254 -27.83 32.64 -37.95
C PRO A 254 -28.42 33.69 -37.02
N SER A 255 -28.63 34.88 -37.48
CA SER A 255 -29.09 36.02 -36.67
C SER A 255 -30.44 35.81 -35.99
N TRP A 256 -31.28 34.92 -36.51
CA TRP A 256 -32.57 34.59 -35.92
C TRP A 256 -32.49 33.52 -34.83
N LEU A 257 -31.35 32.79 -34.71
CA LEU A 257 -31.15 31.70 -33.74
C LEU A 257 -30.12 32.08 -32.68
N SER A 258 -30.46 31.91 -31.42
CA SER A 258 -29.58 32.15 -30.30
C SER A 258 -29.42 30.87 -29.43
N PHE A 259 -28.31 30.76 -28.75
CA PHE A 259 -28.06 29.69 -27.77
C PHE A 259 -27.76 30.27 -26.39
N ASN A 260 -28.52 29.86 -25.38
CA ASN A 260 -28.25 30.19 -23.98
C ASN A 260 -27.45 29.05 -23.37
N SER A 261 -26.17 29.31 -23.10
CA SER A 261 -25.22 28.32 -22.53
C SER A 261 -25.62 27.83 -21.13
N ALA A 262 -26.20 28.69 -20.28
CA ALA A 262 -26.58 28.32 -18.92
C ALA A 262 -27.79 27.38 -18.87
N THR A 263 -28.77 27.60 -19.77
CA THR A 263 -29.98 26.75 -19.88
C THR A 263 -29.83 25.69 -20.98
N ARG A 264 -28.76 25.72 -21.75
CA ARG A 264 -28.49 24.83 -22.89
C ARG A 264 -29.61 24.89 -23.94
N THR A 265 -30.22 26.06 -24.16
CA THR A 265 -31.43 26.19 -24.96
C THR A 265 -31.17 27.05 -26.20
N PHE A 266 -31.45 26.47 -27.37
CA PHE A 266 -31.62 27.20 -28.60
C PHE A 266 -32.99 27.87 -28.61
N SER A 267 -33.07 29.10 -29.10
CA SER A 267 -34.33 29.83 -29.28
C SER A 267 -34.23 30.82 -30.40
N GLY A 268 -35.33 31.00 -31.12
CA GLY A 268 -35.43 31.96 -32.22
C GLY A 268 -36.72 31.85 -33.00
N THR A 269 -36.86 32.67 -34.03
CA THR A 269 -37.96 32.65 -34.98
C THR A 269 -37.40 32.83 -36.39
N PRO A 270 -37.32 31.74 -37.19
CA PRO A 270 -36.85 31.87 -38.54
C PRO A 270 -37.83 32.71 -39.36
N ALA A 271 -37.32 33.56 -40.24
CA ALA A 271 -38.12 34.44 -41.12
C ALA A 271 -38.31 33.81 -42.49
N ASP A 272 -39.14 34.47 -43.34
CA ASP A 272 -39.25 34.15 -44.77
C ASP A 272 -37.85 34.09 -45.43
N GLY A 273 -37.55 32.96 -46.06
CA GLY A 273 -36.27 32.72 -46.74
C GLY A 273 -35.21 32.01 -45.89
N ASP A 274 -35.49 31.69 -44.62
CA ASP A 274 -34.63 30.88 -43.80
C ASP A 274 -34.93 29.37 -43.95
N ALA A 275 -35.88 28.98 -44.81
CA ALA A 275 -36.20 27.58 -45.11
C ALA A 275 -34.95 26.81 -45.62
N GLY A 276 -34.71 25.62 -45.05
CA GLY A 276 -33.55 24.81 -45.43
C GLY A 276 -33.00 24.04 -44.22
N VAL A 277 -31.81 23.48 -44.37
CA VAL A 277 -31.14 22.76 -43.31
C VAL A 277 -30.03 23.61 -42.72
N VAL A 278 -30.06 23.78 -41.39
CA VAL A 278 -29.00 24.45 -40.63
C VAL A 278 -28.25 23.37 -39.84
N ASN A 279 -26.99 23.13 -40.18
CA ASN A 279 -26.16 22.13 -39.49
C ASN A 279 -25.57 22.79 -38.25
N LEU A 280 -25.97 22.34 -37.09
CA LEU A 280 -25.61 22.87 -35.76
C LEU A 280 -24.57 22.00 -35.08
N ASN A 281 -23.69 22.65 -34.34
CA ASN A 281 -22.67 22.03 -33.51
C ASN A 281 -22.83 22.51 -32.08
N VAL A 282 -22.96 21.58 -31.13
CA VAL A 282 -22.92 21.87 -29.68
C VAL A 282 -21.62 21.31 -29.11
N THR A 283 -20.87 22.16 -28.45
CA THR A 283 -19.63 21.77 -27.77
C THR A 283 -19.84 21.82 -26.26
N ALA A 284 -19.51 20.72 -25.58
CA ALA A 284 -19.34 20.66 -24.14
C ALA A 284 -17.84 20.75 -23.81
N THR A 285 -17.49 21.57 -22.83
CA THR A 285 -16.10 21.80 -22.42
C THR A 285 -16.02 21.64 -20.90
N ASP A 286 -15.05 20.84 -20.41
CA ASP A 286 -14.78 20.59 -19.01
C ASP A 286 -14.05 21.74 -18.31
N THR A 287 -13.70 21.56 -17.02
CA THR A 287 -12.95 22.56 -16.24
C THR A 287 -11.47 22.63 -16.61
N GLY A 288 -10.93 21.56 -17.22
CA GLY A 288 -9.56 21.49 -17.75
C GLY A 288 -9.40 22.08 -19.16
N ASN A 289 -10.50 22.56 -19.78
CA ASN A 289 -10.60 23.09 -21.16
C ASN A 289 -10.43 22.05 -22.27
N LEU A 290 -10.70 20.77 -21.98
CA LEU A 290 -10.91 19.78 -23.01
C LEU A 290 -12.38 19.79 -23.43
N GLY A 291 -12.66 19.45 -24.68
CA GLY A 291 -14.02 19.53 -25.20
C GLY A 291 -14.38 18.47 -26.20
N VAL A 292 -15.68 18.18 -26.28
CA VAL A 292 -16.27 17.32 -27.31
C VAL A 292 -17.46 17.99 -27.93
N SER A 293 -17.72 17.71 -29.20
CA SER A 293 -18.82 18.29 -29.95
C SER A 293 -19.75 17.22 -30.52
N ASP A 294 -21.03 17.57 -30.62
CA ASP A 294 -22.03 16.76 -31.28
C ASP A 294 -22.79 17.61 -32.33
N LEU A 295 -23.06 17.03 -33.48
CA LEU A 295 -23.68 17.65 -34.60
C LEU A 295 -25.12 17.17 -34.78
N PHE A 296 -26.02 18.08 -35.12
CA PHE A 296 -27.38 17.75 -35.51
C PHE A 296 -27.95 18.73 -36.51
N ASP A 297 -28.95 18.31 -37.27
CA ASP A 297 -29.61 19.14 -38.27
C ASP A 297 -30.86 19.80 -37.72
N LEU A 298 -31.00 21.12 -37.97
CA LEU A 298 -32.25 21.84 -37.78
C LEU A 298 -32.86 22.14 -39.15
N THR A 299 -33.93 21.42 -39.49
CA THR A 299 -34.67 21.64 -40.73
C THR A 299 -35.74 22.71 -40.51
N VAL A 300 -35.62 23.83 -41.23
CA VAL A 300 -36.64 24.89 -41.25
C VAL A 300 -37.57 24.65 -42.44
N THR A 301 -38.86 24.54 -42.19
CA THR A 301 -39.91 24.30 -43.19
C THR A 301 -40.76 25.54 -43.41
N ILE A 302 -41.26 25.70 -44.65
CA ILE A 302 -42.23 26.72 -44.97
C ILE A 302 -43.61 26.36 -44.37
N PRO A 303 -44.38 27.32 -43.79
CA PRO A 303 -45.71 27.03 -43.31
C PRO A 303 -46.59 26.54 -44.46
N ASN A 304 -47.32 25.44 -44.21
CA ASN A 304 -48.35 25.02 -45.19
C ASN A 304 -49.45 26.07 -45.24
N LEU A 305 -49.54 26.80 -46.33
CA LEU A 305 -50.72 27.64 -46.65
C LEU A 305 -51.91 26.72 -46.85
N VAL A 306 -52.89 26.69 -45.87
CA VAL A 306 -54.17 26.02 -46.03
C VAL A 306 -55.14 26.94 -46.70
#